data_d1eb6c027ce7534fe78c26a90df33389
#
_entry.id   d1eb6c027ce7534fe78c26a90df33389
#
_cell.length_a   1.000
_cell.length_b   1.000
_cell.length_c   1.000
_cell.angle_alpha   90.00
_cell.angle_beta   90.00
_cell.angle_gamma   90.00
#
_symmetry.space_group_name_H-M   'P 1'
#
loop_
_entity.id
_entity.type
_entity.pdbx_description
1 polymer ?
#
loop_
_entity_poly.entity_id
_entity_poly.type
_entity_poly.pdbx_seq_one_letter_code
_entity_poly.pdbx_strand_id
1 'polypeptide(L)'
;NAINANVFDEKLSGLKWITPLYPNDPKKEISRLKEAIFIIKNDIRNKTIITDYQFISVILSSYDNSPSQVWFINHILNQKKESKYFKTYKKFFIDKLKENKIEIVYVVKPLWGGDDVFEKGLNKNCIKKMKITEILDSYLLQQCEELKN
;
A
#
# COMPACT_ATOMS: atom_id res chain seq x y z
N ASN A 1 16.70 0.05 -18.08
CA ASN A 1 16.00 -0.71 -19.11
C ASN A 1 14.50 -0.72 -18.81
N ALA A 2 13.70 -0.21 -19.75
CA ALA A 2 12.25 -0.24 -19.64
C ALA A 2 11.73 -1.59 -20.18
N ILE A 3 10.77 -2.18 -19.49
CA ILE A 3 10.08 -3.40 -19.93
C ILE A 3 8.62 -3.10 -20.27
N ASN A 4 8.00 -3.95 -21.09
CA ASN A 4 6.58 -3.83 -21.34
C ASN A 4 5.79 -4.21 -20.08
N ALA A 5 4.90 -3.35 -19.62
CA ALA A 5 4.14 -3.57 -18.40
C ALA A 5 3.05 -4.66 -18.54
N ASN A 6 2.73 -5.08 -19.78
CA ASN A 6 1.85 -6.23 -20.03
C ASN A 6 2.38 -7.55 -19.45
N VAL A 7 3.65 -7.60 -19.05
CA VAL A 7 4.22 -8.73 -18.31
C VAL A 7 3.49 -8.96 -16.97
N PHE A 8 2.87 -7.93 -16.39
CA PHE A 8 2.08 -8.04 -15.17
C PHE A 8 0.62 -8.39 -15.45
N ASP A 9 0.02 -7.72 -16.42
CA ASP A 9 -1.39 -7.92 -16.80
C ASP A 9 -1.64 -7.26 -18.18
N GLU A 10 -2.52 -7.83 -18.98
CA GLU A 10 -2.90 -7.31 -20.30
C GLU A 10 -3.48 -5.89 -20.26
N LYS A 11 -4.11 -5.51 -19.15
CA LYS A 11 -4.63 -4.15 -18.94
C LYS A 11 -3.55 -3.07 -19.02
N LEU A 12 -2.29 -3.45 -18.86
CA LEU A 12 -1.14 -2.55 -18.93
C LEU A 12 -0.47 -2.58 -20.31
N SER A 13 -1.13 -3.15 -21.32
CA SER A 13 -0.59 -3.22 -22.68
C SER A 13 -0.30 -1.82 -23.23
N GLY A 14 0.82 -1.69 -23.91
CA GLY A 14 1.30 -0.41 -24.46
C GLY A 14 2.07 0.48 -23.46
N LEU A 15 2.05 0.15 -22.17
CA LEU A 15 2.83 0.87 -21.17
C LEU A 15 4.23 0.26 -21.01
N LYS A 16 5.19 1.12 -20.72
CA LYS A 16 6.54 0.73 -20.36
C LYS A 16 6.81 1.05 -18.89
N TRP A 17 7.52 0.16 -18.22
CA TRP A 17 7.85 0.30 -16.82
C TRP A 17 9.34 0.08 -16.56
N ILE A 18 9.89 0.83 -15.61
CA ILE A 18 11.29 0.73 -15.18
C ILE A 18 11.31 0.07 -13.81
N THR A 19 12.14 -0.98 -13.67
CA THR A 19 12.30 -1.70 -12.40
C THR A 19 13.12 -0.87 -11.40
N PRO A 20 12.51 -0.34 -10.32
CA PRO A 20 13.24 0.48 -9.35
C PRO A 20 14.04 -0.34 -8.34
N LEU A 21 13.57 -1.54 -7.94
CA LEU A 21 14.20 -2.36 -6.90
C LEU A 21 15.39 -3.17 -7.40
N TYR A 22 15.23 -3.77 -8.57
CA TYR A 22 16.23 -4.66 -9.12
C TYR A 22 16.59 -4.24 -10.56
N PRO A 23 17.27 -3.10 -10.73
CA PRO A 23 17.55 -2.57 -12.09
C PRO A 23 18.39 -3.52 -12.94
N ASN A 24 19.20 -4.36 -12.28
CA ASN A 24 20.05 -5.36 -12.94
C ASN A 24 19.37 -6.73 -13.10
N ASP A 25 18.27 -6.97 -12.43
CA ASP A 25 17.46 -8.19 -12.50
C ASP A 25 15.96 -7.90 -12.53
N PRO A 26 15.45 -7.37 -13.65
CA PRO A 26 14.03 -7.06 -13.78
C PRO A 26 13.10 -8.26 -13.55
N LYS A 27 13.57 -9.46 -13.89
CA LYS A 27 12.76 -10.68 -13.75
C LYS A 27 12.45 -10.98 -12.27
N LYS A 28 13.41 -10.71 -11.39
CA LYS A 28 13.23 -10.89 -9.95
C LYS A 28 12.15 -9.95 -9.41
N GLU A 29 12.19 -8.68 -9.80
CA GLU A 29 11.18 -7.71 -9.38
C GLU A 29 9.78 -8.07 -9.90
N ILE A 30 9.68 -8.45 -11.18
CA ILE A 30 8.43 -8.91 -11.78
C ILE A 30 7.85 -10.10 -11.01
N SER A 31 8.68 -11.10 -10.71
CA SER A 31 8.26 -12.29 -9.97
C SER A 31 7.71 -11.91 -8.58
N ARG A 32 8.40 -11.04 -7.84
CA ARG A 32 7.98 -10.58 -6.51
C ARG A 32 6.69 -9.80 -6.55
N LEU A 33 6.53 -8.91 -7.52
CA LEU A 33 5.31 -8.14 -7.70
C LEU A 33 4.12 -9.01 -8.09
N LYS A 34 4.30 -9.98 -8.97
CA LYS A 34 3.25 -10.96 -9.32
C LYS A 34 2.80 -11.77 -8.12
N GLU A 35 3.74 -12.22 -7.29
CA GLU A 35 3.44 -12.93 -6.04
C GLU A 35 2.61 -12.04 -5.11
N ALA A 36 3.03 -10.79 -4.88
CA ALA A 36 2.31 -9.84 -4.03
C ALA A 36 0.89 -9.57 -4.57
N ILE A 37 0.75 -9.30 -5.86
CA ILE A 37 -0.55 -9.06 -6.51
C ILE A 37 -1.45 -10.30 -6.37
N PHE A 38 -0.92 -11.49 -6.56
CA PHE A 38 -1.68 -12.74 -6.41
C PHE A 38 -2.22 -12.90 -4.98
N ILE A 39 -1.38 -12.67 -3.96
CA ILE A 39 -1.78 -12.74 -2.55
C ILE A 39 -2.89 -11.73 -2.26
N ILE A 40 -2.70 -10.47 -2.66
CA ILE A 40 -3.67 -9.40 -2.42
C ILE A 40 -4.99 -9.70 -3.13
N LYS A 41 -4.95 -10.18 -4.37
CA LYS A 41 -6.14 -10.48 -5.18
C LYS A 41 -6.99 -11.58 -4.56
N ASN A 42 -6.36 -12.60 -3.97
CA ASN A 42 -7.06 -13.74 -3.39
C ASN A 42 -7.54 -13.52 -1.95
N ASP A 43 -7.17 -12.42 -1.32
CA ASP A 43 -7.72 -12.07 -0.01
C ASP A 43 -9.12 -11.47 -0.16
N ILE A 44 -10.11 -12.08 0.49
CA ILE A 44 -11.53 -11.68 0.42
C ILE A 44 -11.90 -10.57 1.41
N ARG A 45 -11.00 -10.24 2.36
CA ARG A 45 -11.23 -9.22 3.37
C ARG A 45 -11.31 -7.83 2.74
N ASN A 46 -12.03 -6.94 3.42
CA ASN A 46 -11.98 -5.52 3.08
C ASN A 46 -10.57 -4.99 3.31
N LYS A 47 -9.93 -4.57 2.25
CA LYS A 47 -8.51 -4.21 2.23
C LYS A 47 -8.26 -2.86 1.60
N THR A 48 -7.15 -2.26 2.01
CA THR A 48 -6.53 -1.16 1.28
C THR A 48 -5.06 -1.48 1.01
N ILE A 49 -4.49 -0.83 0.02
CA ILE A 49 -3.11 -1.05 -0.42
C ILE A 49 -2.37 0.27 -0.35
N ILE A 50 -1.20 0.25 0.25
CA ILE A 50 -0.26 1.36 0.26
C ILE A 50 0.94 0.94 -0.59
N THR A 51 1.15 1.64 -1.69
CA THR A 51 2.20 1.29 -2.64
C THR A 51 2.54 2.45 -3.56
N ASP A 52 3.78 2.51 -4.00
CA ASP A 52 4.23 3.38 -5.08
C ASP A 52 4.05 2.74 -6.47
N TYR A 53 3.70 1.46 -6.53
CA TYR A 53 3.35 0.75 -7.75
C TYR A 53 1.88 0.97 -8.10
N GLN A 54 1.57 2.15 -8.64
CA GLN A 54 0.17 2.58 -8.90
C GLN A 54 -0.60 1.67 -9.85
N PHE A 55 0.10 0.93 -10.72
CA PHE A 55 -0.54 0.00 -11.64
C PHE A 55 -1.20 -1.20 -10.95
N ILE A 56 -0.89 -1.47 -9.67
CA ILE A 56 -1.51 -2.57 -8.91
C ILE A 56 -3.03 -2.38 -8.82
N SER A 57 -3.51 -1.18 -8.55
CA SER A 57 -4.95 -0.88 -8.52
C SER A 57 -5.63 -1.11 -9.87
N VAL A 58 -4.94 -0.80 -10.97
CA VAL A 58 -5.44 -1.08 -12.33
C VAL A 58 -5.59 -2.58 -12.56
N ILE A 59 -4.59 -3.38 -12.16
CA ILE A 59 -4.62 -4.84 -12.29
C ILE A 59 -5.76 -5.43 -11.47
N LEU A 60 -5.91 -5.00 -10.21
CA LEU A 60 -6.93 -5.51 -9.29
C LEU A 60 -8.35 -5.07 -9.66
N SER A 61 -8.52 -4.09 -10.55
CA SER A 61 -9.80 -3.47 -10.90
C SER A 61 -10.56 -2.97 -9.68
N SER A 62 -9.84 -2.66 -8.62
CA SER A 62 -10.38 -2.11 -7.40
C SER A 62 -9.97 -0.65 -7.31
N TYR A 63 -10.94 0.22 -7.03
CA TYR A 63 -10.60 1.50 -6.46
C TYR A 63 -9.97 1.18 -5.12
N ASP A 64 -8.67 1.45 -4.98
CA ASP A 64 -8.04 1.32 -3.68
C ASP A 64 -8.83 2.19 -2.71
N ASN A 65 -9.33 1.56 -1.66
CA ASN A 65 -9.88 2.28 -0.52
C ASN A 65 -8.75 3.03 0.23
N SER A 66 -7.68 3.31 -0.49
CA SER A 66 -6.54 4.03 0.06
C SER A 66 -6.98 5.44 0.44
N PRO A 67 -6.79 5.83 1.69
CA PRO A 67 -7.18 7.16 2.16
C PRO A 67 -6.33 8.29 1.56
N SER A 68 -5.26 7.95 0.85
CA SER A 68 -4.40 8.93 0.19
C SER A 68 -4.03 8.48 -1.21
N GLN A 69 -4.06 9.43 -2.14
CA GLN A 69 -3.47 9.22 -3.46
C GLN A 69 -1.94 9.42 -3.38
N VAL A 70 -1.24 8.55 -4.06
CA VAL A 70 0.22 8.43 -4.03
C VAL A 70 0.98 9.70 -4.45
N TRP A 71 0.37 10.59 -5.21
CA TRP A 71 0.97 11.84 -5.68
C TRP A 71 1.54 12.75 -4.57
N PHE A 72 1.10 12.53 -3.33
CA PHE A 72 1.45 13.35 -2.17
C PHE A 72 2.25 12.59 -1.13
N ILE A 73 2.91 11.48 -1.52
CA ILE A 73 3.60 10.54 -0.63
C ILE A 73 4.50 11.21 0.39
N ASN A 74 5.30 12.16 -0.06
CA ASN A 74 6.29 12.79 0.84
C ASN A 74 5.68 13.70 1.90
N HIS A 75 4.42 14.07 1.78
CA HIS A 75 3.82 15.08 2.63
C HIS A 75 2.58 14.63 3.39
N ILE A 76 1.89 13.59 2.93
CA ILE A 76 0.60 13.21 3.51
C ILE A 76 0.72 12.05 4.50
N LEU A 77 1.37 10.96 4.14
CA LEU A 77 1.57 9.84 5.06
C LEU A 77 2.72 10.07 6.04
N ASN A 78 3.64 10.96 5.70
CA ASN A 78 4.80 11.32 6.51
C ASN A 78 4.65 12.66 7.21
N GLN A 79 3.47 13.09 7.55
CA GLN A 79 3.33 14.27 8.40
C GLN A 79 4.17 14.05 9.66
N LYS A 80 5.22 14.86 9.84
CA LYS A 80 5.97 14.86 11.08
C LYS A 80 5.02 15.13 12.24
N LYS A 81 5.21 14.46 13.36
CA LYS A 81 4.37 14.65 14.56
C LYS A 81 4.27 16.11 14.98
N GLU A 82 5.28 16.90 14.63
CA GLU A 82 5.37 18.34 14.88
C GLU A 82 4.58 19.19 13.90
N SER A 83 4.10 18.60 12.79
CA SER A 83 3.27 19.34 11.83
C SER A 83 1.92 19.70 12.44
N LYS A 84 1.50 20.97 12.26
CA LYS A 84 0.17 21.43 12.68
C LYS A 84 -0.98 20.63 12.05
N TYR A 85 -0.74 19.98 10.91
CA TYR A 85 -1.74 19.20 10.19
C TYR A 85 -1.76 17.73 10.60
N PHE A 86 -0.81 17.26 11.41
CA PHE A 86 -0.68 15.85 11.75
C PHE A 86 -1.97 15.28 12.38
N LYS A 87 -2.54 15.97 13.36
CA LYS A 87 -3.76 15.52 14.05
C LYS A 87 -4.95 15.42 13.11
N THR A 88 -5.15 16.43 12.26
CA THR A 88 -6.25 16.47 11.28
C THR A 88 -6.10 15.36 10.27
N TYR A 89 -4.89 15.16 9.77
CA TYR A 89 -4.62 14.10 8.82
C TYR A 89 -4.80 12.71 9.44
N LYS A 90 -4.28 12.48 10.65
CA LYS A 90 -4.46 11.22 11.37
C LYS A 90 -5.95 10.90 11.54
N LYS A 91 -6.75 11.88 11.94
CA LYS A 91 -8.20 11.73 12.06
C LYS A 91 -8.83 11.34 10.72
N PHE A 92 -8.55 12.09 9.64
CA PHE A 92 -9.05 11.79 8.30
C PHE A 92 -8.69 10.36 7.88
N PHE A 93 -7.46 9.93 8.11
CA PHE A 93 -7.00 8.60 7.76
C PHE A 93 -7.80 7.50 8.51
N ILE A 94 -7.97 7.67 9.82
CA ILE A 94 -8.75 6.75 10.65
C ILE A 94 -10.21 6.70 10.20
N ASP A 95 -10.81 7.86 9.95
CA ASP A 95 -12.19 7.97 9.48
C ASP A 95 -12.37 7.21 8.15
N LYS A 96 -11.42 7.31 7.22
CA LYS A 96 -11.45 6.56 5.96
C LYS A 96 -11.31 5.05 6.14
N LEU A 97 -10.47 4.58 7.06
CA LEU A 97 -10.39 3.16 7.37
C LEU A 97 -11.71 2.63 7.93
N LYS A 98 -12.38 3.41 8.77
CA LYS A 98 -13.70 3.07 9.33
C LYS A 98 -14.79 3.06 8.25
N GLU A 99 -14.93 4.14 7.50
CA GLU A 99 -15.95 4.28 6.44
C GLU A 99 -15.91 3.11 5.47
N ASN A 100 -14.70 2.68 5.11
CA ASN A 100 -14.49 1.58 4.18
C ASN A 100 -14.44 0.21 4.88
N LYS A 101 -14.63 0.14 6.20
CA LYS A 101 -14.61 -1.10 7.00
C LYS A 101 -13.35 -1.94 6.74
N ILE A 102 -12.19 -1.28 6.65
CA ILE A 102 -10.94 -1.93 6.32
C ILE A 102 -10.51 -2.88 7.45
N GLU A 103 -10.23 -4.12 7.10
CA GLU A 103 -9.79 -5.18 8.01
C GLU A 103 -8.28 -5.40 7.94
N ILE A 104 -7.71 -5.19 6.76
CA ILE A 104 -6.29 -5.40 6.49
C ILE A 104 -5.73 -4.32 5.57
N VAL A 105 -4.52 -3.89 5.88
CA VAL A 105 -3.74 -2.98 5.03
C VAL A 105 -2.53 -3.72 4.50
N TYR A 106 -2.37 -3.72 3.19
CA TYR A 106 -1.18 -4.23 2.52
C TYR A 106 -0.23 -3.10 2.19
N VAL A 107 1.05 -3.30 2.46
CA VAL A 107 2.12 -2.39 2.08
C VAL A 107 3.05 -3.11 1.11
N VAL A 108 3.08 -2.63 -0.14
CA VAL A 108 3.99 -3.15 -1.17
C VAL A 108 5.19 -2.23 -1.28
N LYS A 109 6.34 -2.74 -0.88
CA LYS A 109 7.61 -2.00 -0.82
C LYS A 109 8.36 -1.97 -2.16
N PRO A 110 9.23 -0.97 -2.39
CA PRO A 110 9.58 0.11 -1.47
C PRO A 110 8.53 1.22 -1.47
N LEU A 111 8.49 1.98 -0.37
CA LEU A 111 7.75 3.24 -0.32
C LEU A 111 8.73 4.42 -0.24
N TRP A 112 8.51 5.43 -1.05
CA TRP A 112 9.35 6.64 -1.07
C TRP A 112 9.36 7.39 0.27
N GLY A 113 8.30 7.23 1.06
CA GLY A 113 8.18 7.83 2.39
C GLY A 113 8.74 7.00 3.54
N GLY A 114 9.31 5.82 3.23
CA GLY A 114 9.74 4.82 4.19
C GLY A 114 8.68 3.74 4.45
N ASP A 115 9.13 2.52 4.61
CA ASP A 115 8.27 1.33 4.69
C ASP A 115 7.44 1.26 5.98
N ASP A 116 7.77 2.10 6.96
CA ASP A 116 7.09 2.19 8.26
C ASP A 116 6.02 3.29 8.34
N VAL A 117 5.69 3.90 7.21
CA VAL A 117 4.75 5.04 7.13
C VAL A 117 3.42 4.73 7.79
N PHE A 118 2.90 3.53 7.56
CA PHE A 118 1.62 3.11 8.12
C PHE A 118 1.67 2.97 9.66
N GLU A 119 2.79 2.49 10.18
CA GLU A 119 2.97 2.28 11.64
C GLU A 119 2.97 3.59 12.42
N LYS A 120 3.34 4.69 11.79
CA LYS A 120 3.37 6.03 12.42
C LYS A 120 1.98 6.65 12.58
N GLY A 121 1.03 6.20 11.77
CA GLY A 121 -0.33 6.74 11.74
C GLY A 121 -1.28 6.17 12.80
N LEU A 122 -1.04 4.97 13.31
CA LEU A 122 -1.91 4.26 14.23
C LEU A 122 -1.20 3.86 15.52
N ASN A 123 -2.01 3.60 16.55
CA ASN A 123 -1.49 3.02 17.79
C ASN A 123 -0.97 1.61 17.51
N LYS A 124 0.21 1.28 18.02
CA LYS A 124 0.83 -0.04 17.82
C LYS A 124 -0.02 -1.20 18.33
N ASN A 125 -0.85 -0.95 19.36
CA ASN A 125 -1.77 -1.97 19.90
C ASN A 125 -2.96 -2.25 18.97
N CYS A 126 -3.19 -1.39 17.95
CA CYS A 126 -4.29 -1.51 17.01
C CYS A 126 -3.95 -2.34 15.78
N ILE A 127 -2.67 -2.58 15.54
CA ILE A 127 -2.17 -3.21 14.33
C ILE A 127 -1.31 -4.43 14.66
N LYS A 128 -1.53 -5.50 13.91
CA LYS A 128 -0.64 -6.66 13.92
C LYS A 128 0.07 -6.74 12.58
N LYS A 129 1.35 -6.39 12.58
CA LYS A 129 2.22 -6.49 11.41
C LYS A 129 2.60 -7.94 11.14
N MET A 130 2.55 -8.33 9.88
CA MET A 130 3.07 -9.59 9.39
C MET A 130 3.88 -9.33 8.11
N LYS A 131 5.11 -9.80 8.07
CA LYS A 131 5.90 -9.84 6.84
C LYS A 131 5.47 -11.07 6.03
N ILE A 132 4.89 -10.85 4.86
CA ILE A 132 4.37 -11.92 3.99
C ILE A 132 5.45 -12.36 3.00
N THR A 133 6.05 -11.40 2.29
CA THR A 133 7.17 -11.65 1.38
C THR A 133 8.28 -10.63 1.61
N GLU A 134 9.31 -10.63 0.77
CA GLU A 134 10.37 -9.63 0.81
C GLU A 134 9.85 -8.21 0.59
N ILE A 135 8.85 -8.05 -0.29
CA ILE A 135 8.29 -6.74 -0.66
C ILE A 135 6.87 -6.51 -0.16
N LEU A 136 6.24 -7.47 0.50
CA LEU A 136 4.86 -7.37 0.96
C LEU A 136 4.76 -7.54 2.46
N ASP A 137 4.32 -6.49 3.14
CA ASP A 137 3.89 -6.53 4.52
C ASP A 137 2.36 -6.42 4.59
N SER A 138 1.76 -7.02 5.60
CA SER A 138 0.36 -6.81 5.93
C SER A 138 0.21 -6.29 7.36
N TYR A 139 -0.84 -5.50 7.57
CA TYR A 139 -1.22 -4.97 8.86
C TYR A 139 -2.68 -5.34 9.11
N LEU A 140 -2.92 -6.31 9.96
CA LEU A 140 -4.25 -6.64 10.41
C LEU A 140 -4.71 -5.60 11.42
N LEU A 141 -5.85 -4.98 11.13
CA LEU A 141 -6.49 -4.02 12.02
C LEU A 141 -7.27 -4.79 13.07
N GLN A 142 -6.65 -5.02 14.22
CA GLN A 142 -7.33 -5.64 15.36
C GLN A 142 -8.31 -4.65 15.98
N GLN A 143 -9.24 -5.14 16.82
CA GLN A 143 -10.24 -4.32 17.48
C GLN A 143 -9.56 -3.19 18.29
N CYS A 144 -9.45 -2.05 17.66
CA CYS A 144 -8.85 -0.85 18.17
C CYS A 144 -10.00 0.10 18.54
N GLU A 145 -9.96 0.68 19.72
CA GLU A 145 -10.98 1.65 20.13
C GLU A 145 -11.02 2.84 19.16
N GLU A 146 -9.85 3.23 18.63
CA GLU A 146 -9.78 4.28 17.61
C GLU A 146 -10.53 3.93 16.32
N LEU A 147 -10.77 2.63 16.05
CA LEU A 147 -11.48 2.12 14.88
C LEU A 147 -12.90 1.63 15.17
N LYS A 148 -13.36 1.63 16.43
CA LYS A 148 -14.75 1.36 16.78
C LYS A 148 -15.61 2.60 16.45
N ASN A 149 -16.81 2.34 15.96
CA ASN A 149 -17.83 3.38 15.75
C ASN A 149 -18.39 3.84 17.09
#